data_ecdab25c64835dbcffe8f223103d38b3
#
_entry.id   ecdab25c64835dbcffe8f223103d38b3
#
_cell.length_a   1.000
_cell.length_b   1.000
_cell.length_c   1.000
_cell.angle_alpha   90.00
_cell.angle_beta   90.00
_cell.angle_gamma   90.00
#
_symmetry.space_group_name_H-M   'P 1'
#
loop_
_entity.id
_entity.type
_entity.pdbx_description
1 polymer ?
#
loop_
_entity_poly.entity_id
_entity_poly.type
_entity_poly.pdbx_seq_one_letter_code
_entity_poly.pdbx_strand_id
1 'polypeptide(L)'
;MRYEDRLPHRKIQDALKRMHGLLLSPATIFDLTRRAGEAVRPEYDAILERIRGAPILYVDETGIHVQGEKHWIWTFTTPFETFFVIRKSRGTNVLIEVLTRKFKGIIVCDGWKPYTRFTKRLQRCWAHLLRESKDLSEKFDEAVPLNEALKELYESLTKSLECDPPPEVRINIWQSAREVLQHWIDREYLEVKVQKFIGKICNGFDYWFTFILNPGVEPTNNRAERALRPHVVLRKILGTLRNSKGTAIHELIMTALATWGQRGLDCLQMLTIRLAS
;
A
#
# COMPACT_ATOMS: atom_id res chain seq x y z
N MET A 1 -2.21 2.28 23.64
CA MET A 1 -3.52 1.59 23.85
C MET A 1 -4.48 1.65 22.64
N ARG A 2 -4.96 2.83 22.15
CA ARG A 2 -5.95 2.90 21.06
C ARG A 2 -5.42 2.35 19.73
N TYR A 3 -4.23 2.71 19.33
CA TYR A 3 -3.66 2.40 18.01
C TYR A 3 -2.72 1.21 18.01
N GLU A 4 -1.89 1.06 19.01
CA GLU A 4 -0.96 -0.08 19.15
C GLU A 4 -1.68 -1.33 19.63
N ASP A 5 -2.41 -1.24 20.77
CA ASP A 5 -3.16 -2.37 21.36
C ASP A 5 -4.56 -2.53 20.74
N ARG A 6 -4.94 -1.61 19.85
CA ARG A 6 -6.22 -1.62 19.12
C ARG A 6 -7.47 -1.65 19.99
N LEU A 7 -7.39 -1.10 21.22
CA LEU A 7 -8.50 -1.13 22.17
C LEU A 7 -9.60 -0.10 21.84
N PRO A 8 -10.89 -0.49 21.85
CA PRO A 8 -12.00 0.46 21.86
C PRO A 8 -11.94 1.39 23.10
N HIS A 9 -12.44 2.63 23.00
CA HIS A 9 -12.37 3.61 24.11
C HIS A 9 -12.95 3.08 25.42
N ARG A 10 -14.06 2.30 25.39
CA ARG A 10 -14.61 1.68 26.59
C ARG A 10 -13.66 0.66 27.21
N LYS A 11 -12.94 -0.11 26.39
CA LYS A 11 -11.93 -1.06 26.89
C LYS A 11 -10.69 -0.36 27.45
N ILE A 12 -10.33 0.80 26.89
CA ILE A 12 -9.29 1.66 27.47
C ILE A 12 -9.74 2.17 28.84
N GLN A 13 -10.98 2.65 28.98
CA GLN A 13 -11.57 3.06 30.25
C GLN A 13 -11.48 1.95 31.31
N ASP A 14 -11.93 0.73 30.94
CA ASP A 14 -11.89 -0.42 31.84
C ASP A 14 -10.46 -0.82 32.25
N ALA A 15 -9.52 -0.75 31.31
CA ALA A 15 -8.11 -1.04 31.57
C ALA A 15 -7.49 0.00 32.52
N LEU A 16 -7.68 1.30 32.27
CA LEU A 16 -7.16 2.38 33.11
C LEU A 16 -7.73 2.33 34.53
N LYS A 17 -9.02 2.03 34.66
CA LYS A 17 -9.66 1.84 35.99
C LYS A 17 -9.04 0.65 36.74
N ARG A 18 -8.89 -0.50 36.07
CA ARG A 18 -8.39 -1.72 36.73
C ARG A 18 -6.90 -1.67 37.07
N MET A 19 -6.08 -1.13 36.16
CA MET A 19 -4.62 -1.17 36.28
C MET A 19 -4.06 0.00 37.08
N HIS A 20 -4.73 1.17 37.01
CA HIS A 20 -4.20 2.43 37.53
C HIS A 20 -5.17 3.19 38.44
N GLY A 21 -6.39 2.67 38.69
CA GLY A 21 -7.42 3.38 39.46
C GLY A 21 -7.95 4.64 38.78
N LEU A 22 -7.61 4.91 37.51
CA LEU A 22 -8.01 6.13 36.82
C LEU A 22 -9.44 6.02 36.26
N LEU A 23 -10.29 6.95 36.66
CA LEU A 23 -11.71 7.04 36.25
C LEU A 23 -11.84 8.06 35.12
N LEU A 24 -11.61 7.66 33.90
CA LEU A 24 -11.77 8.51 32.70
C LEU A 24 -13.00 8.08 31.91
N SER A 25 -13.79 9.03 31.43
CA SER A 25 -14.90 8.72 30.52
C SER A 25 -14.41 8.39 29.12
N PRO A 26 -15.18 7.62 28.32
CA PRO A 26 -14.83 7.40 26.91
C PRO A 26 -14.72 8.71 26.10
N ALA A 27 -15.48 9.75 26.49
CA ALA A 27 -15.41 11.07 25.87
C ALA A 27 -14.08 11.77 26.20
N THR A 28 -13.62 11.70 27.44
CA THR A 28 -12.30 12.20 27.84
C THR A 28 -11.17 11.50 27.09
N ILE A 29 -11.25 10.15 26.96
CA ILE A 29 -10.26 9.37 26.22
C ILE A 29 -10.26 9.76 24.73
N PHE A 30 -11.42 10.02 24.14
CA PHE A 30 -11.54 10.52 22.78
C PHE A 30 -10.92 11.93 22.64
N ASP A 31 -11.17 12.84 23.59
CA ASP A 31 -10.58 14.18 23.56
C ASP A 31 -9.06 14.17 23.69
N LEU A 32 -8.51 13.33 24.56
CA LEU A 32 -7.07 13.10 24.65
C LEU A 32 -6.50 12.58 23.30
N THR A 33 -7.22 11.67 22.67
CA THR A 33 -6.83 11.14 21.33
C THR A 33 -6.88 12.25 20.27
N ARG A 34 -7.88 13.13 20.32
CA ARG A 34 -8.01 14.30 19.44
C ARG A 34 -6.82 15.25 19.62
N ARG A 35 -6.49 15.59 20.86
CA ARG A 35 -5.34 16.46 21.19
C ARG A 35 -4.03 15.85 20.68
N ALA A 36 -3.82 14.55 20.84
CA ALA A 36 -2.69 13.84 20.28
C ALA A 36 -2.66 13.93 18.73
N GLY A 37 -3.80 13.78 18.07
CA GLY A 37 -3.93 13.96 16.62
C GLY A 37 -3.56 15.38 16.15
N GLU A 38 -4.04 16.41 16.87
CA GLU A 38 -3.69 17.79 16.54
C GLU A 38 -2.19 18.08 16.74
N ALA A 39 -1.59 17.54 17.79
CA ALA A 39 -0.16 17.72 18.07
C ALA A 39 0.75 17.08 16.99
N VAL A 40 0.30 16.03 16.31
CA VAL A 40 1.07 15.40 15.21
C VAL A 40 0.73 15.96 13.83
N ARG A 41 -0.19 16.93 13.70
CA ARG A 41 -0.57 17.54 12.42
C ARG A 41 0.62 18.12 11.64
N PRO A 42 1.56 18.87 12.24
CA PRO A 42 2.72 19.37 11.50
C PRO A 42 3.58 18.25 10.91
N GLU A 43 3.71 17.12 11.62
CA GLU A 43 4.43 15.95 11.12
C GLU A 43 3.68 15.30 9.95
N TYR A 44 2.35 15.17 10.05
CA TYR A 44 1.49 14.65 8.99
C TYR A 44 1.66 15.46 7.70
N ASP A 45 1.61 16.79 7.80
CA ASP A 45 1.75 17.68 6.64
C ASP A 45 3.17 17.59 6.04
N ALA A 46 4.20 17.52 6.88
CA ALA A 46 5.57 17.33 6.44
C ALA A 46 5.79 15.97 5.74
N ILE A 47 5.17 14.89 6.25
CA ILE A 47 5.20 13.57 5.60
C ILE A 47 4.54 13.65 4.22
N LEU A 48 3.38 14.32 4.10
CA LEU A 48 2.70 14.49 2.81
C LEU A 48 3.60 15.15 1.76
N GLU A 49 4.32 16.22 2.13
CA GLU A 49 5.23 16.89 1.20
C GLU A 49 6.40 15.99 0.77
N ARG A 50 6.94 15.18 1.68
CA ARG A 50 7.99 14.21 1.33
C ARG A 50 7.46 13.08 0.44
N ILE A 51 6.24 12.60 0.67
CA ILE A 51 5.55 11.62 -0.21
C ILE A 51 5.36 12.20 -1.61
N ARG A 52 4.98 13.48 -1.74
CA ARG A 52 4.85 14.18 -3.03
C ARG A 52 6.16 14.30 -3.80
N GLY A 53 7.27 14.40 -3.09
CA GLY A 53 8.62 14.46 -3.67
C GLY A 53 9.31 13.11 -3.88
N ALA A 54 8.68 12.00 -3.49
CA ALA A 54 9.29 10.69 -3.53
C ALA A 54 9.58 10.22 -4.97
N PRO A 55 10.80 9.70 -5.26
CA PRO A 55 11.13 9.14 -6.59
C PRO A 55 10.42 7.81 -6.85
N ILE A 56 10.19 7.02 -5.81
CA ILE A 56 9.50 5.73 -5.86
C ILE A 56 8.47 5.69 -4.72
N LEU A 57 7.25 5.33 -5.06
CA LEU A 57 6.13 5.31 -4.13
C LEU A 57 5.32 4.02 -4.29
N TYR A 58 5.07 3.34 -3.19
CA TYR A 58 4.23 2.15 -3.14
C TYR A 58 2.84 2.57 -2.70
N VAL A 59 1.82 2.25 -3.48
CA VAL A 59 0.44 2.69 -3.23
C VAL A 59 -0.51 1.50 -3.27
N ASP A 60 -1.39 1.44 -2.29
CA ASP A 60 -2.45 0.43 -2.22
C ASP A 60 -3.64 0.97 -1.42
N GLU A 61 -4.81 0.34 -1.53
CA GLU A 61 -5.99 0.75 -0.80
C GLU A 61 -6.82 -0.45 -0.34
N THR A 62 -7.47 -0.31 0.81
CA THR A 62 -8.38 -1.33 1.36
C THR A 62 -9.69 -0.72 1.83
N GLY A 63 -10.77 -1.50 1.77
CA GLY A 63 -12.08 -1.07 2.22
C GLY A 63 -12.15 -0.89 3.74
N ILE A 64 -12.80 0.18 4.19
CA ILE A 64 -13.16 0.46 5.59
C ILE A 64 -14.57 1.04 5.62
N HIS A 65 -15.27 0.92 6.75
CA HIS A 65 -16.55 1.58 6.95
C HIS A 65 -16.40 2.81 7.85
N VAL A 66 -17.07 3.90 7.47
CA VAL A 66 -17.21 5.12 8.28
C VAL A 66 -18.69 5.41 8.39
N GLN A 67 -19.25 5.42 9.61
CA GLN A 67 -20.68 5.57 9.85
C GLN A 67 -21.57 4.56 9.09
N GLY A 68 -21.06 3.34 8.88
CA GLY A 68 -21.74 2.31 8.10
C GLY A 68 -21.57 2.43 6.58
N GLU A 69 -21.10 3.58 6.06
CA GLU A 69 -20.83 3.77 4.63
C GLU A 69 -19.45 3.24 4.24
N LYS A 70 -19.36 2.70 3.02
CA LYS A 70 -18.10 2.20 2.47
C LYS A 70 -17.16 3.35 2.13
N HIS A 71 -15.95 3.28 2.67
CA HIS A 71 -14.83 4.16 2.38
C HIS A 71 -13.61 3.31 2.01
N TRP A 72 -12.54 3.98 1.59
CA TRP A 72 -11.27 3.36 1.25
C TRP A 72 -10.16 4.06 2.03
N ILE A 73 -9.37 3.26 2.74
CA ILE A 73 -8.12 3.74 3.29
C ILE A 73 -7.03 3.50 2.27
N TRP A 74 -6.40 4.58 1.86
CA TRP A 74 -5.28 4.60 0.94
C TRP A 74 -3.99 4.71 1.72
N THR A 75 -2.98 3.97 1.30
CA THR A 75 -1.61 4.09 1.79
C THR A 75 -0.70 4.56 0.67
N PHE A 76 0.20 5.46 1.02
CA PHE A 76 1.28 5.96 0.19
C PHE A 76 2.55 5.76 1.00
N THR A 77 3.43 4.85 0.59
CA THR A 77 4.58 4.50 1.41
C THR A 77 5.88 4.43 0.62
N THR A 78 6.96 4.81 1.28
CA THR A 78 8.35 4.70 0.84
C THR A 78 9.12 3.79 1.81
N PRO A 79 10.42 3.54 1.66
CA PRO A 79 11.21 2.88 2.70
C PRO A 79 11.21 3.58 4.07
N PHE A 80 10.94 4.88 4.13
CA PHE A 80 11.12 5.71 5.34
C PHE A 80 9.84 6.34 5.87
N GLU A 81 8.75 6.33 5.11
CA GLU A 81 7.55 7.07 5.43
C GLU A 81 6.30 6.37 4.93
N THR A 82 5.23 6.50 5.69
CA THR A 82 3.90 6.03 5.30
C THR A 82 2.87 7.11 5.58
N PHE A 83 2.06 7.41 4.59
CA PHE A 83 0.98 8.37 4.64
C PHE A 83 -0.35 7.69 4.38
N PHE A 84 -1.37 7.99 5.20
CA PHE A 84 -2.72 7.43 5.06
C PHE A 84 -3.77 8.51 4.86
N VAL A 85 -4.73 8.23 3.98
CA VAL A 85 -5.97 8.99 3.87
C VAL A 85 -7.16 8.06 3.72
N ILE A 86 -8.34 8.49 4.22
CA ILE A 86 -9.59 7.73 4.12
C ILE A 86 -10.57 8.54 3.29
N ARG A 87 -11.02 7.97 2.17
CA ARG A 87 -11.90 8.65 1.22
C ARG A 87 -13.06 7.72 0.79
N LYS A 88 -14.19 8.31 0.42
CA LYS A 88 -15.32 7.56 -0.20
C LYS A 88 -14.94 6.98 -1.55
N SER A 89 -14.05 7.62 -2.27
CA SER A 89 -13.63 7.24 -3.60
C SER A 89 -12.49 6.23 -3.60
N ARG A 90 -12.54 5.28 -4.54
CA ARG A 90 -11.43 4.41 -4.95
C ARG A 90 -10.85 4.87 -6.29
N GLY A 91 -11.07 6.09 -6.70
CA GLY A 91 -10.76 6.60 -8.04
C GLY A 91 -9.48 7.42 -8.09
N THR A 92 -9.12 7.81 -9.33
CA THR A 92 -7.96 8.67 -9.65
C THR A 92 -7.98 10.02 -8.92
N ASN A 93 -9.17 10.51 -8.54
CA ASN A 93 -9.31 11.77 -7.81
C ASN A 93 -8.55 11.78 -6.47
N VAL A 94 -8.45 10.64 -5.79
CA VAL A 94 -7.69 10.53 -4.54
C VAL A 94 -6.18 10.63 -4.80
N LEU A 95 -5.70 10.01 -5.88
CA LEU A 95 -4.29 10.15 -6.30
C LEU A 95 -3.97 11.62 -6.65
N ILE A 96 -4.88 12.32 -7.33
CA ILE A 96 -4.72 13.74 -7.68
C ILE A 96 -4.74 14.61 -6.41
N GLU A 97 -5.64 14.34 -5.46
CA GLU A 97 -5.72 15.05 -4.19
C GLU A 97 -4.42 14.96 -3.40
N VAL A 98 -3.89 13.74 -3.24
CA VAL A 98 -2.72 13.47 -2.40
C VAL A 98 -1.43 13.86 -3.12
N LEU A 99 -1.21 13.37 -4.33
CA LEU A 99 0.07 13.48 -5.04
C LEU A 99 0.15 14.72 -5.95
N THR A 100 -0.97 15.33 -6.27
CA THR A 100 -1.10 16.36 -7.30
C THR A 100 -0.73 15.85 -8.71
N ARG A 101 -1.09 16.60 -9.75
CA ARG A 101 -0.68 16.28 -11.14
C ARG A 101 0.80 16.53 -11.43
N LYS A 102 1.53 17.11 -10.47
CA LYS A 102 2.97 17.41 -10.60
C LYS A 102 3.86 16.23 -10.16
N PHE A 103 3.29 15.16 -9.61
CA PHE A 103 4.04 13.99 -9.18
C PHE A 103 4.81 13.36 -10.35
N LYS A 104 6.11 13.15 -10.17
CA LYS A 104 7.02 12.64 -11.22
C LYS A 104 7.66 11.28 -10.86
N GLY A 105 7.36 10.76 -9.66
CA GLY A 105 7.91 9.47 -9.22
C GLY A 105 7.29 8.29 -9.94
N ILE A 106 7.86 7.11 -9.71
CA ILE A 106 7.32 5.81 -10.15
C ILE A 106 6.38 5.30 -9.06
N ILE A 107 5.17 4.86 -9.44
CA ILE A 107 4.23 4.23 -8.52
C ILE A 107 4.29 2.72 -8.69
N VAL A 108 4.56 2.00 -7.59
CA VAL A 108 4.42 0.55 -7.50
C VAL A 108 3.02 0.26 -6.96
N CYS A 109 2.21 -0.49 -7.71
CA CYS A 109 0.80 -0.73 -7.37
C CYS A 109 0.29 -2.07 -7.92
N ASP A 110 -0.96 -2.39 -7.60
CA ASP A 110 -1.71 -3.44 -8.28
C ASP A 110 -2.10 -3.02 -9.73
N GLY A 111 -2.88 -3.87 -10.39
CA GLY A 111 -3.35 -3.59 -11.76
C GLY A 111 -4.61 -2.71 -11.84
N TRP A 112 -5.01 -1.97 -10.80
CA TRP A 112 -6.24 -1.19 -10.78
C TRP A 112 -6.19 0.01 -11.72
N LYS A 113 -7.23 0.19 -12.57
CA LYS A 113 -7.27 1.22 -13.64
C LYS A 113 -6.99 2.68 -13.21
N PRO A 114 -7.39 3.18 -12.04
CA PRO A 114 -7.08 4.53 -11.61
C PRO A 114 -5.60 4.90 -11.65
N TYR A 115 -4.70 3.98 -11.38
CA TYR A 115 -3.26 4.23 -11.43
C TYR A 115 -2.78 4.56 -12.85
N THR A 116 -3.20 3.79 -13.86
CA THR A 116 -2.83 4.04 -15.27
C THR A 116 -3.46 5.31 -15.86
N ARG A 117 -4.57 5.78 -15.27
CA ARG A 117 -5.19 7.08 -15.60
C ARG A 117 -4.46 8.25 -14.96
N PHE A 118 -3.80 8.01 -13.82
CA PHE A 118 -3.03 9.04 -13.12
C PHE A 118 -1.65 9.26 -13.74
N THR A 119 -0.89 8.19 -13.98
CA THR A 119 0.47 8.25 -14.54
C THR A 119 0.78 7.04 -15.41
N LYS A 120 1.79 7.20 -16.28
CA LYS A 120 2.40 6.10 -17.04
C LYS A 120 3.69 5.56 -16.39
N ARG A 121 4.16 6.20 -15.32
CA ARG A 121 5.35 5.77 -14.57
C ARG A 121 4.93 4.79 -13.48
N LEU A 122 4.69 3.55 -13.88
CA LEU A 122 4.15 2.51 -13.02
C LEU A 122 5.03 1.26 -13.01
N GLN A 123 5.04 0.58 -11.87
CA GLN A 123 5.43 -0.83 -11.76
C GLN A 123 4.22 -1.60 -11.26
N ARG A 124 3.78 -2.61 -11.99
CA ARG A 124 2.74 -3.55 -11.55
C ARG A 124 3.33 -4.64 -10.65
N CYS A 125 2.59 -5.01 -9.64
CA CYS A 125 2.99 -5.99 -8.63
C CYS A 125 3.05 -7.42 -9.19
N TRP A 126 4.23 -8.00 -9.31
CA TRP A 126 4.44 -9.40 -9.70
C TRP A 126 3.82 -10.39 -8.73
N ALA A 127 3.79 -10.10 -7.43
CA ALA A 127 3.16 -11.00 -6.45
C ALA A 127 1.66 -11.23 -6.73
N HIS A 128 0.94 -10.20 -7.20
CA HIS A 128 -0.46 -10.34 -7.62
C HIS A 128 -0.58 -11.16 -8.91
N LEU A 129 0.32 -10.94 -9.87
CA LEU A 129 0.34 -11.69 -11.13
C LEU A 129 0.56 -13.18 -10.87
N LEU A 130 1.59 -13.52 -10.09
CA LEU A 130 1.95 -14.91 -9.76
C LEU A 130 0.87 -15.61 -8.93
N ARG A 131 0.23 -14.90 -8.00
CA ARG A 131 -0.90 -15.47 -7.23
C ARG A 131 -2.08 -15.81 -8.13
N GLU A 132 -2.45 -14.90 -9.02
CA GLU A 132 -3.57 -15.11 -9.95
C GLU A 132 -3.26 -16.22 -10.97
N SER A 133 -2.02 -16.30 -11.48
CA SER A 133 -1.62 -17.40 -12.38
C SER A 133 -1.66 -18.77 -11.68
N LYS A 134 -1.23 -18.81 -10.42
CA LYS A 134 -1.32 -20.02 -9.58
C LYS A 134 -2.79 -20.45 -9.38
N ASP A 135 -3.66 -19.51 -8.98
CA ASP A 135 -5.09 -19.80 -8.78
C ASP A 135 -5.77 -20.30 -10.06
N LEU A 136 -5.28 -19.91 -11.24
CA LEU A 136 -5.75 -20.41 -12.53
C LEU A 136 -5.17 -21.79 -12.85
N SER A 137 -3.88 -22.03 -12.60
CA SER A 137 -3.26 -23.34 -12.85
C SER A 137 -3.83 -24.46 -11.97
N GLU A 138 -4.34 -24.13 -10.79
CA GLU A 138 -5.06 -25.08 -9.92
C GLU A 138 -6.44 -25.49 -10.47
N LYS A 139 -6.96 -24.78 -11.47
CA LYS A 139 -8.32 -24.96 -12.01
C LYS A 139 -8.35 -25.34 -13.49
N PHE A 140 -7.31 -25.02 -14.23
CA PHE A 140 -7.25 -25.17 -15.69
C PHE A 140 -5.88 -25.67 -16.10
N ASP A 141 -5.80 -26.86 -16.67
CA ASP A 141 -4.54 -27.50 -17.10
C ASP A 141 -3.77 -26.66 -18.12
N GLU A 142 -4.46 -25.94 -19.02
CA GLU A 142 -3.81 -25.04 -19.98
C GLU A 142 -3.07 -23.87 -19.35
N ALA A 143 -3.40 -23.50 -18.10
CA ALA A 143 -2.72 -22.43 -17.37
C ALA A 143 -1.48 -22.91 -16.60
N VAL A 144 -1.25 -24.21 -16.47
CA VAL A 144 -0.10 -24.78 -15.76
C VAL A 144 1.23 -24.33 -16.41
N PRO A 145 1.46 -24.51 -17.71
CA PRO A 145 2.70 -24.07 -18.34
C PRO A 145 2.92 -22.55 -18.27
N LEU A 146 1.83 -21.76 -18.34
CA LEU A 146 1.89 -20.31 -18.19
C LEU A 146 2.35 -19.92 -16.79
N ASN A 147 1.79 -20.57 -15.74
CA ASN A 147 2.17 -20.29 -14.37
C ASN A 147 3.65 -20.64 -14.10
N GLU A 148 4.13 -21.77 -14.62
CA GLU A 148 5.53 -22.18 -14.51
C GLU A 148 6.45 -21.16 -15.19
N ALA A 149 6.15 -20.78 -16.43
CA ALA A 149 6.93 -19.79 -17.17
C ALA A 149 6.97 -18.41 -16.48
N LEU A 150 5.85 -17.95 -15.90
CA LEU A 150 5.82 -16.68 -15.16
C LEU A 150 6.67 -16.74 -13.88
N LYS A 151 6.70 -17.90 -13.18
CA LYS A 151 7.56 -18.11 -12.02
C LYS A 151 9.03 -18.11 -12.41
N GLU A 152 9.40 -18.90 -13.40
CA GLU A 152 10.77 -18.98 -13.90
C GLU A 152 11.28 -17.62 -14.39
N LEU A 153 10.44 -16.89 -15.14
CA LEU A 153 10.76 -15.53 -15.57
C LEU A 153 11.02 -14.61 -14.38
N TYR A 154 10.14 -14.61 -13.39
CA TYR A 154 10.29 -13.77 -12.20
C TYR A 154 11.54 -14.11 -11.38
N GLU A 155 11.82 -15.40 -11.17
CA GLU A 155 13.01 -15.88 -10.45
C GLU A 155 14.30 -15.53 -11.21
N SER A 156 14.32 -15.73 -12.53
CA SER A 156 15.43 -15.34 -13.38
C SER A 156 15.71 -13.84 -13.33
N LEU A 157 14.67 -13.01 -13.39
CA LEU A 157 14.79 -11.55 -13.33
C LEU A 157 15.32 -11.09 -11.98
N THR A 158 14.78 -11.61 -10.87
CA THR A 158 15.23 -11.23 -9.52
C THR A 158 16.69 -11.62 -9.32
N LYS A 159 17.09 -12.83 -9.73
CA LYS A 159 18.48 -13.31 -9.66
C LYS A 159 19.42 -12.45 -10.51
N SER A 160 19.03 -12.11 -11.73
CA SER A 160 19.85 -11.30 -12.65
C SER A 160 20.07 -9.87 -12.17
N LEU A 161 19.21 -9.37 -11.27
CA LEU A 161 19.30 -8.02 -10.72
C LEU A 161 19.96 -7.95 -9.34
N GLU A 162 20.26 -9.07 -8.68
CA GLU A 162 20.87 -9.11 -7.33
C GLU A 162 22.21 -8.36 -7.26
N CYS A 163 23.02 -8.44 -8.32
CA CYS A 163 24.33 -7.80 -8.37
C CYS A 163 24.29 -6.36 -8.92
N ASP A 164 23.11 -5.74 -9.00
CA ASP A 164 22.90 -4.39 -9.53
C ASP A 164 23.63 -4.14 -10.87
N PRO A 165 23.30 -4.88 -11.95
CA PRO A 165 24.03 -4.82 -13.21
C PRO A 165 23.95 -3.42 -13.86
N PRO A 166 24.94 -3.05 -14.70
CA PRO A 166 24.97 -1.76 -15.37
C PRO A 166 23.80 -1.57 -16.36
N PRO A 167 23.52 -0.31 -16.77
CA PRO A 167 22.34 0.02 -17.58
C PRO A 167 22.22 -0.79 -18.88
N GLU A 168 23.32 -1.06 -19.57
CA GLU A 168 23.35 -1.82 -20.84
C GLU A 168 22.89 -3.27 -20.62
N VAL A 169 23.33 -3.89 -19.52
CA VAL A 169 22.94 -5.25 -19.16
C VAL A 169 21.45 -5.27 -18.77
N ARG A 170 20.98 -4.25 -18.05
CA ARG A 170 19.56 -4.11 -17.70
C ARG A 170 18.67 -3.99 -18.93
N ILE A 171 19.11 -3.27 -19.97
CA ILE A 171 18.39 -3.17 -21.25
C ILE A 171 18.26 -4.54 -21.90
N ASN A 172 19.32 -5.33 -21.95
CA ASN A 172 19.30 -6.69 -22.52
C ASN A 172 18.35 -7.62 -21.72
N ILE A 173 18.43 -7.59 -20.38
CA ILE A 173 17.51 -8.33 -19.51
C ILE A 173 16.06 -7.92 -19.78
N TRP A 174 15.80 -6.62 -19.89
CA TRP A 174 14.47 -6.08 -20.17
C TRP A 174 13.93 -6.52 -21.53
N GLN A 175 14.77 -6.51 -22.60
CA GLN A 175 14.39 -6.99 -23.93
C GLN A 175 14.01 -8.47 -23.91
N SER A 176 14.90 -9.33 -23.38
CA SER A 176 14.67 -10.77 -23.28
C SER A 176 13.42 -11.11 -22.44
N ALA A 177 13.20 -10.40 -21.33
CA ALA A 177 12.02 -10.61 -20.51
C ALA A 177 10.71 -10.29 -21.24
N ARG A 178 10.72 -9.23 -22.07
CA ARG A 178 9.57 -8.84 -22.89
C ARG A 178 9.26 -9.87 -23.97
N GLU A 179 10.29 -10.40 -24.62
CA GLU A 179 10.15 -11.46 -25.64
C GLU A 179 9.53 -12.73 -25.03
N VAL A 180 10.03 -13.16 -23.87
CA VAL A 180 9.46 -14.31 -23.16
C VAL A 180 7.98 -14.07 -22.81
N LEU A 181 7.64 -12.91 -22.25
CA LEU A 181 6.26 -12.61 -21.88
C LEU A 181 5.36 -12.49 -23.13
N GLN A 182 5.87 -11.89 -24.21
CA GLN A 182 5.14 -11.75 -25.47
C GLN A 182 4.79 -13.10 -26.06
N HIS A 183 5.74 -14.06 -26.06
CA HIS A 183 5.50 -15.42 -26.52
C HIS A 183 4.29 -16.08 -25.84
N TRP A 184 4.12 -15.86 -24.53
CA TRP A 184 2.97 -16.39 -23.78
C TRP A 184 1.68 -15.62 -24.03
N ILE A 185 1.74 -14.32 -24.31
CA ILE A 185 0.59 -13.49 -24.69
C ILE A 185 0.04 -13.91 -26.07
N ASP A 186 0.90 -14.26 -27.02
CA ASP A 186 0.52 -14.56 -28.40
C ASP A 186 -0.05 -15.98 -28.56
N ARG A 187 -0.04 -16.81 -27.52
CA ARG A 187 -0.67 -18.14 -27.54
C ARG A 187 -2.17 -18.05 -27.53
N GLU A 188 -2.81 -19.02 -28.17
CA GLU A 188 -4.23 -19.23 -28.05
C GLU A 188 -4.57 -19.99 -26.77
N TYR A 189 -5.63 -19.55 -26.09
CA TYR A 189 -6.16 -20.16 -24.88
C TYR A 189 -7.65 -20.42 -25.05
N LEU A 190 -8.12 -21.56 -24.58
CA LEU A 190 -9.53 -21.96 -24.73
C LEU A 190 -10.38 -21.45 -23.59
N GLU A 191 -9.84 -21.44 -22.38
CA GLU A 191 -10.56 -21.04 -21.18
C GLU A 191 -10.73 -19.51 -21.06
N VAL A 192 -11.96 -19.05 -20.99
CA VAL A 192 -12.32 -17.62 -20.90
C VAL A 192 -11.61 -16.89 -19.75
N LYS A 193 -11.39 -17.59 -18.61
CA LYS A 193 -10.70 -16.99 -17.46
C LYS A 193 -9.21 -16.80 -17.72
N VAL A 194 -8.58 -17.74 -18.43
CA VAL A 194 -7.19 -17.64 -18.86
C VAL A 194 -7.03 -16.53 -19.89
N GLN A 195 -7.94 -16.45 -20.89
CA GLN A 195 -7.96 -15.34 -21.86
C GLN A 195 -8.06 -13.97 -21.19
N LYS A 196 -8.93 -13.81 -20.16
CA LYS A 196 -9.04 -12.57 -19.39
C LYS A 196 -7.76 -12.24 -18.61
N PHE A 197 -7.08 -13.25 -18.10
CA PHE A 197 -5.81 -13.08 -17.43
C PHE A 197 -4.71 -12.63 -18.40
N ILE A 198 -4.62 -13.25 -19.58
CA ILE A 198 -3.72 -12.80 -20.67
C ILE A 198 -4.03 -11.36 -21.07
N GLY A 199 -5.30 -10.99 -21.24
CA GLY A 199 -5.71 -9.62 -21.50
C GLY A 199 -5.27 -8.64 -20.42
N LYS A 200 -5.24 -9.06 -19.15
CA LYS A 200 -4.70 -8.27 -18.04
C LYS A 200 -3.18 -8.10 -18.14
N ILE A 201 -2.46 -9.17 -18.50
CA ILE A 201 -1.00 -9.11 -18.74
C ILE A 201 -0.70 -8.15 -19.88
N CYS A 202 -1.37 -8.29 -21.01
CA CYS A 202 -1.23 -7.44 -22.19
C CYS A 202 -1.50 -5.96 -21.88
N ASN A 203 -2.59 -5.63 -21.20
CA ASN A 203 -2.94 -4.27 -20.78
C ASN A 203 -1.92 -3.63 -19.82
N GLY A 204 -1.07 -4.43 -19.19
CA GLY A 204 -0.02 -3.99 -18.29
C GLY A 204 1.39 -4.17 -18.80
N PHE A 205 1.55 -4.56 -20.08
CA PHE A 205 2.79 -5.06 -20.63
C PHE A 205 4.01 -4.18 -20.32
N ASP A 206 3.89 -2.88 -20.53
CA ASP A 206 4.99 -1.94 -20.26
C ASP A 206 5.29 -1.71 -18.78
N TYR A 207 4.37 -2.10 -17.90
CA TYR A 207 4.46 -1.84 -16.46
C TYR A 207 4.96 -3.02 -15.64
N TRP A 208 5.13 -4.20 -16.24
CA TRP A 208 5.65 -5.38 -15.54
C TRP A 208 7.15 -5.34 -15.32
N PHE A 209 7.88 -4.55 -16.14
CA PHE A 209 9.33 -4.57 -16.22
C PHE A 209 10.00 -3.24 -15.84
N THR A 210 9.25 -2.30 -15.28
CA THR A 210 9.76 -0.97 -14.86
C THR A 210 10.91 -1.09 -13.88
N PHE A 211 10.86 -2.07 -12.96
CA PHE A 211 11.90 -2.33 -11.97
C PHE A 211 13.25 -2.75 -12.56
N ILE A 212 13.27 -3.32 -13.76
CA ILE A 212 14.50 -3.71 -14.43
C ILE A 212 15.32 -2.48 -14.81
N LEU A 213 14.66 -1.47 -15.39
CA LEU A 213 15.31 -0.26 -15.89
C LEU A 213 15.50 0.83 -14.83
N ASN A 214 14.89 0.68 -13.67
CA ASN A 214 14.91 1.68 -12.61
C ASN A 214 15.38 1.05 -11.29
N PRO A 215 16.68 1.12 -10.98
CA PRO A 215 17.24 0.64 -9.72
C PRO A 215 16.49 1.18 -8.51
N GLY A 216 16.27 0.33 -7.51
CA GLY A 216 15.51 0.67 -6.29
C GLY A 216 14.00 0.51 -6.40
N VAL A 217 13.43 0.30 -7.59
CA VAL A 217 12.02 -0.08 -7.75
C VAL A 217 11.87 -1.57 -7.44
N GLU A 218 11.07 -1.91 -6.44
CA GLU A 218 10.76 -3.31 -6.13
C GLU A 218 9.75 -3.87 -7.15
N PRO A 219 9.88 -5.15 -7.57
CA PRO A 219 8.92 -5.77 -8.50
C PRO A 219 7.54 -6.03 -7.87
N THR A 220 7.43 -5.94 -6.53
CA THR A 220 6.22 -6.23 -5.79
C THR A 220 5.74 -5.04 -4.95
N ASN A 221 4.43 -4.99 -4.68
CA ASN A 221 3.82 -3.97 -3.82
C ASN A 221 3.70 -4.41 -2.34
N ASN A 222 4.49 -5.39 -1.91
CA ASN A 222 4.44 -5.94 -0.56
C ASN A 222 4.64 -4.88 0.53
N ARG A 223 5.34 -3.79 0.22
CA ARG A 223 5.55 -2.66 1.15
C ARG A 223 4.22 -1.99 1.50
N ALA A 224 3.42 -1.63 0.52
CA ALA A 224 2.12 -1.03 0.75
C ALA A 224 1.13 -2.01 1.41
N GLU A 225 1.14 -3.28 1.01
CA GLU A 225 0.33 -4.33 1.65
C GLU A 225 0.67 -4.46 3.14
N ARG A 226 1.96 -4.47 3.51
CA ARG A 226 2.40 -4.50 4.91
C ARG A 226 1.96 -3.26 5.68
N ALA A 227 2.05 -2.07 5.07
CA ALA A 227 1.61 -0.83 5.68
C ALA A 227 0.09 -0.79 5.94
N LEU A 228 -0.72 -1.43 5.09
CA LEU A 228 -2.18 -1.56 5.29
C LEU A 228 -2.58 -2.60 6.34
N ARG A 229 -1.72 -3.58 6.63
CA ARG A 229 -2.07 -4.69 7.52
C ARG A 229 -2.60 -4.28 8.90
N PRO A 230 -2.04 -3.26 9.61
CA PRO A 230 -2.59 -2.77 10.87
C PRO A 230 -4.05 -2.31 10.75
N HIS A 231 -4.43 -1.67 9.64
CA HIS A 231 -5.80 -1.21 9.39
C HIS A 231 -6.75 -2.36 9.07
N VAL A 232 -6.29 -3.39 8.35
CA VAL A 232 -7.07 -4.61 8.09
C VAL A 232 -7.40 -5.32 9.40
N VAL A 233 -6.44 -5.40 10.33
CA VAL A 233 -6.67 -5.97 11.66
C VAL A 233 -7.58 -5.07 12.50
N LEU A 234 -7.31 -3.76 12.50
CA LEU A 234 -8.09 -2.78 13.27
C LEU A 234 -9.59 -2.82 12.90
N ARG A 235 -9.92 -2.89 11.59
CA ARG A 235 -11.32 -2.97 11.14
C ARG A 235 -12.04 -4.23 11.61
N LYS A 236 -11.31 -5.37 11.77
CA LYS A 236 -11.89 -6.61 12.31
C LYS A 236 -12.25 -6.48 13.79
N ILE A 237 -11.50 -5.66 14.53
CA ILE A 237 -11.72 -5.43 15.97
C ILE A 237 -12.75 -4.34 16.23
N LEU A 238 -12.66 -3.24 15.50
CA LEU A 238 -13.48 -2.04 15.74
C LEU A 238 -14.74 -1.97 14.88
N GLY A 239 -14.79 -2.73 13.77
CA GLY A 239 -15.87 -2.72 12.78
C GLY A 239 -15.84 -1.45 11.92
N THR A 240 -16.31 -0.34 12.45
CA THR A 240 -16.46 0.93 11.72
C THR A 240 -15.83 2.11 12.48
N LEU A 241 -15.35 3.11 11.74
CA LEU A 241 -15.09 4.44 12.29
C LEU A 241 -16.41 5.19 12.42
N ARG A 242 -16.62 5.86 13.58
CA ARG A 242 -17.97 6.34 13.96
C ARG A 242 -18.34 7.71 13.42
N ASN A 243 -17.38 8.53 13.01
CA ASN A 243 -17.63 9.87 12.48
C ASN A 243 -16.42 10.43 11.72
N SER A 244 -16.64 11.51 10.97
CA SER A 244 -15.60 12.19 10.18
C SER A 244 -14.45 12.76 11.03
N LYS A 245 -14.77 13.29 12.23
CA LYS A 245 -13.72 13.81 13.15
C LYS A 245 -12.79 12.69 13.61
N GLY A 246 -13.34 11.54 14.00
CA GLY A 246 -12.54 10.37 14.38
C GLY A 246 -11.73 9.79 13.22
N THR A 247 -12.25 9.88 11.98
CA THR A 247 -11.55 9.49 10.76
C THR A 247 -10.34 10.38 10.51
N ALA A 248 -10.48 11.70 10.60
CA ALA A 248 -9.37 12.64 10.44
C ALA A 248 -8.27 12.42 11.50
N ILE A 249 -8.66 12.25 12.76
CA ILE A 249 -7.72 11.94 13.86
C ILE A 249 -6.99 10.62 13.57
N HIS A 250 -7.70 9.63 13.02
CA HIS A 250 -7.12 8.34 12.65
C HIS A 250 -6.06 8.48 11.56
N GLU A 251 -6.31 9.27 10.51
CA GLU A 251 -5.34 9.56 9.45
C GLU A 251 -4.06 10.18 10.04
N LEU A 252 -4.20 11.21 10.89
CA LEU A 252 -3.08 11.91 11.51
C LEU A 252 -2.20 10.97 12.35
N ILE A 253 -2.80 10.28 13.31
CA ILE A 253 -2.07 9.45 14.26
C ILE A 253 -1.44 8.24 13.57
N MET A 254 -2.19 7.53 12.71
CA MET A 254 -1.66 6.34 12.04
C MET A 254 -0.52 6.67 11.07
N THR A 255 -0.59 7.82 10.38
CA THR A 255 0.50 8.31 9.55
C THR A 255 1.77 8.56 10.37
N ALA A 256 1.65 9.28 11.49
CA ALA A 256 2.79 9.57 12.36
C ALA A 256 3.39 8.27 12.95
N LEU A 257 2.56 7.41 13.56
CA LEU A 257 3.02 6.16 14.17
C LEU A 257 3.66 5.21 13.16
N ALA A 258 3.08 5.05 11.97
CA ALA A 258 3.63 4.19 10.93
C ALA A 258 5.01 4.71 10.46
N THR A 259 5.13 6.02 10.24
CA THR A 259 6.39 6.66 9.83
C THR A 259 7.46 6.56 10.91
N TRP A 260 7.11 6.84 12.17
CA TRP A 260 8.06 6.73 13.28
C TRP A 260 8.53 5.29 13.47
N GLY A 261 7.61 4.32 13.41
CA GLY A 261 7.96 2.90 13.48
C GLY A 261 8.88 2.45 12.34
N GLN A 262 8.65 2.92 11.09
CA GLN A 262 9.55 2.65 9.96
C GLN A 262 10.96 3.22 10.17
N ARG A 263 11.06 4.36 10.85
CA ARG A 263 12.33 5.02 11.18
C ARG A 263 13.00 4.46 12.45
N GLY A 264 12.41 3.45 13.10
CA GLY A 264 12.91 2.88 14.34
C GLY A 264 12.78 3.80 15.55
N LEU A 265 11.90 4.81 15.50
CA LEU A 265 11.69 5.74 16.60
C LEU A 265 10.66 5.18 17.60
N ASP A 266 10.85 5.49 18.89
CA ASP A 266 9.88 5.19 19.93
C ASP A 266 8.64 6.08 19.78
N CYS A 267 7.52 5.46 19.41
CA CYS A 267 6.26 6.18 19.14
C CYS A 267 5.72 6.91 20.37
N LEU A 268 5.89 6.35 21.59
CA LEU A 268 5.44 6.98 22.82
C LEU A 268 6.27 8.22 23.13
N GLN A 269 7.58 8.10 23.02
CA GLN A 269 8.51 9.22 23.23
C GLN A 269 8.24 10.34 22.23
N MET A 270 8.10 10.00 20.94
CA MET A 270 7.79 10.99 19.90
C MET A 270 6.47 11.71 20.16
N LEU A 271 5.43 10.98 20.55
CA LEU A 271 4.13 11.57 20.86
C LEU A 271 4.21 12.48 22.10
N THR A 272 4.97 12.09 23.13
CA THR A 272 5.18 12.89 24.33
C THR A 272 5.86 14.22 23.98
N ILE A 273 6.91 14.20 23.14
CA ILE A 273 7.59 15.41 22.67
C ILE A 273 6.61 16.33 21.92
N ARG A 274 5.77 15.79 21.04
CA ARG A 274 4.78 16.58 20.27
C ARG A 274 3.66 17.15 21.13
N LEU A 275 3.32 16.52 22.25
CA LEU A 275 2.32 17.04 23.20
C LEU A 275 2.87 18.11 24.13
N ALA A 276 4.20 18.16 24.32
CA ALA A 276 4.88 19.14 25.16
C ALA A 276 5.28 20.42 24.40
N SER A 277 5.29 20.38 23.06
CA SER A 277 5.56 21.53 22.19
C SER A 277 4.30 22.30 21.85
#